data_6191d833896c03ec3a54dc459833823f
#
_entry.id   6191d833896c03ec3a54dc459833823f
#
_cell.length_a   1.000
_cell.length_b   1.000
_cell.length_c   1.000
_cell.angle_alpha   90.00
_cell.angle_beta   90.00
_cell.angle_gamma   90.00
#
_symmetry.space_group_name_H-M   'P 1'
#
loop_
_entity.id
_entity.type
_entity.pdbx_description
1 polymer ?
#
loop_
_entity_poly.entity_id
_entity_poly.type
_entity_poly.pdbx_seq_one_letter_code
_entity_poly.pdbx_strand_id
1 'polypeptide(L)'
;MMSLSGGRFPPGKFHTHDDAGVDVFIGERDKRYPKPDGKYTFDKLSSVFATGNATRDDAPNHIKIRKEVPAELALLWRNMCPAQVYELPDDVLEKLNNGRDELAGTTVDVQITPSNCVQCGAITAKGGRLTPPEGGDGPNYQIT
;
A
#
# COMPACT_ATOMS: atom_id res chain seq x y z
N MET A 1 -15.10 5.23 29.71
CA MET A 1 -16.09 5.26 28.61
C MET A 1 -17.04 4.05 28.60
N MET A 2 -16.62 2.85 28.92
CA MET A 2 -17.53 1.67 28.99
C MET A 2 -18.67 1.83 29.99
N SER A 3 -18.45 2.51 31.09
CA SER A 3 -19.44 2.71 32.16
C SER A 3 -20.63 3.59 31.73
N LEU A 4 -20.41 4.52 30.81
CA LEU A 4 -21.45 5.46 30.34
C LEU A 4 -22.32 4.89 29.22
N SER A 5 -21.85 3.85 28.53
CA SER A 5 -22.58 3.24 27.41
C SER A 5 -23.31 1.94 27.79
N GLY A 6 -23.24 1.52 29.06
CA GLY A 6 -23.82 0.25 29.51
C GLY A 6 -23.24 -0.96 28.78
N GLY A 7 -21.99 -0.90 28.35
CA GLY A 7 -21.32 -1.99 27.64
C GLY A 7 -21.69 -2.14 26.16
N ARG A 8 -22.46 -1.20 25.60
CA ARG A 8 -22.87 -1.25 24.18
C ARG A 8 -21.74 -1.03 23.18
N PHE A 9 -20.65 -0.39 23.62
CA PHE A 9 -19.50 -0.15 22.76
C PHE A 9 -18.30 -0.95 23.30
N PRO A 10 -17.86 -1.98 22.60
CA PRO A 10 -16.66 -2.71 23.00
C PRO A 10 -15.45 -1.77 22.92
N PRO A 11 -14.50 -1.89 23.85
CA PRO A 11 -13.29 -1.06 23.83
C PRO A 11 -12.53 -1.29 22.53
N GLY A 12 -12.14 -0.20 21.86
CA GLY A 12 -11.26 -0.24 20.70
C GLY A 12 -11.90 -0.59 19.35
N LYS A 13 -13.21 -0.82 19.28
CA LYS A 13 -13.91 -0.86 17.99
C LYS A 13 -14.53 0.50 17.69
N PHE A 14 -13.75 1.38 17.11
CA PHE A 14 -14.34 2.38 16.24
C PHE A 14 -14.76 1.66 14.96
N HIS A 15 -15.95 1.93 14.44
CA HIS A 15 -16.28 1.56 13.08
C HIS A 15 -15.31 2.28 12.17
N THR A 16 -14.24 1.62 11.80
CA THR A 16 -13.52 2.01 10.61
C THR A 16 -14.50 1.79 9.47
N HIS A 17 -14.75 2.81 8.68
CA HIS A 17 -15.48 2.64 7.44
C HIS A 17 -14.81 1.53 6.67
N ASP A 18 -15.56 0.46 6.41
CA ASP A 18 -15.07 -0.62 5.58
C ASP A 18 -15.09 -0.16 4.13
N ASP A 19 -13.98 0.37 3.68
CA ASP A 19 -13.81 0.81 2.29
C ASP A 19 -13.69 -0.37 1.31
N ALA A 20 -13.74 -1.61 1.80
CA ALA A 20 -13.65 -2.79 0.94
C ALA A 20 -14.79 -2.85 -0.09
N GLY A 21 -15.99 -2.35 0.27
CA GLY A 21 -17.13 -2.26 -0.64
C GLY A 21 -17.13 -1.06 -1.58
N VAL A 22 -16.20 -0.13 -1.44
CA VAL A 22 -16.12 1.06 -2.30
C VAL A 22 -15.37 0.69 -3.57
N ASP A 23 -15.95 1.00 -4.73
CA ASP A 23 -15.29 0.77 -6.01
C ASP A 23 -14.00 1.55 -6.14
N VAL A 24 -13.00 0.91 -6.72
CA VAL A 24 -11.73 1.58 -7.02
C VAL A 24 -11.95 2.50 -8.21
N PHE A 25 -11.87 3.80 -7.99
CA PHE A 25 -11.97 4.76 -9.08
C PHE A 25 -10.64 4.87 -9.83
N ILE A 26 -10.65 4.45 -11.08
CA ILE A 26 -9.51 4.55 -12.01
C ILE A 26 -9.79 5.65 -13.04
N GLY A 27 -10.09 6.84 -12.58
CA GLY A 27 -10.30 8.00 -13.44
C GLY A 27 -8.98 8.57 -13.96
N GLU A 28 -9.04 9.30 -15.07
CA GLU A 28 -7.93 10.14 -15.49
C GLU A 28 -7.64 11.18 -14.42
N ARG A 29 -6.37 11.30 -14.07
CA ARG A 29 -5.91 12.38 -13.20
C ARG A 29 -5.34 13.49 -14.08
N ASP A 30 -6.15 14.51 -14.33
CA ASP A 30 -5.74 15.69 -15.08
C ASP A 30 -4.67 16.54 -14.37
N LYS A 31 -4.49 16.31 -13.08
CA LYS A 31 -3.49 17.05 -12.29
C LYS A 31 -2.10 16.47 -12.49
N ARG A 32 -1.30 17.16 -13.26
CA ARG A 32 0.15 16.93 -13.33
C ARG A 32 0.83 17.79 -12.27
N TYR A 33 1.44 17.13 -11.29
CA TYR A 33 2.28 17.81 -10.32
C TYR A 33 3.65 18.10 -10.90
N PRO A 34 4.31 19.23 -10.51
CA PRO A 34 5.70 19.49 -10.89
C PRO A 34 6.58 18.33 -10.46
N LYS A 35 7.59 18.04 -11.27
CA LYS A 35 8.61 17.06 -10.87
C LYS A 35 9.39 17.61 -9.68
N PRO A 36 9.79 16.76 -8.73
CA PRO A 36 10.68 17.15 -7.64
C PRO A 36 11.96 17.77 -8.18
N ASP A 37 12.44 18.82 -7.51
CA ASP A 37 13.65 19.55 -7.89
C ASP A 37 14.94 18.95 -7.31
N GLY A 38 14.81 17.98 -6.42
CA GLY A 38 15.94 17.33 -5.74
C GLY A 38 16.65 18.21 -4.70
N LYS A 39 16.16 19.42 -4.46
CA LYS A 39 16.74 20.38 -3.51
C LYS A 39 15.82 20.69 -2.33
N TYR A 40 14.57 21.01 -2.60
CA TYR A 40 13.53 21.28 -1.61
C TYR A 40 12.40 20.25 -1.65
N THR A 41 12.22 19.63 -2.81
CA THR A 41 11.22 18.60 -3.03
C THR A 41 11.89 17.35 -3.59
N PHE A 42 11.55 16.20 -3.02
CA PHE A 42 12.10 14.91 -3.41
C PHE A 42 10.95 13.99 -3.85
N ASP A 43 11.26 13.02 -4.71
CA ASP A 43 10.31 11.95 -4.99
C ASP A 43 10.10 11.09 -3.75
N LYS A 44 8.96 10.41 -3.70
CA LYS A 44 8.56 9.65 -2.51
C LYS A 44 9.49 8.48 -2.20
N LEU A 45 10.05 7.83 -3.21
CA LEU A 45 10.94 6.68 -3.03
C LEU A 45 12.29 7.11 -2.44
N SER A 46 12.90 8.17 -2.99
CA SER A 46 14.15 8.74 -2.45
C SER A 46 13.98 9.23 -1.01
N SER A 47 12.81 9.82 -0.70
CA SER A 47 12.51 10.27 0.66
C SER A 47 12.41 9.09 1.65
N VAL A 48 11.76 8.00 1.26
CA VAL A 48 11.69 6.80 2.10
C VAL A 48 13.07 6.16 2.28
N PHE A 49 13.84 6.05 1.19
CA PHE A 49 15.21 5.51 1.24
C PHE A 49 16.10 6.31 2.20
N ALA A 50 16.01 7.64 2.17
CA ALA A 50 16.81 8.52 3.02
C ALA A 50 16.52 8.36 4.52
N THR A 51 15.35 7.83 4.92
CA THR A 51 15.06 7.55 6.33
C THR A 51 15.84 6.35 6.90
N GLY A 52 16.43 5.53 6.04
CA GLY A 52 17.12 4.30 6.44
C GLY A 52 16.18 3.22 6.99
N ASN A 53 14.88 3.31 6.68
CA ASN A 53 13.92 2.28 7.07
C ASN A 53 14.23 0.97 6.34
N ALA A 54 14.30 -0.12 7.09
CA ALA A 54 14.46 -1.46 6.54
C ALA A 54 13.71 -2.47 7.40
N THR A 55 13.02 -3.39 6.72
CA THR A 55 12.49 -4.62 7.30
C THR A 55 13.02 -5.79 6.47
N ARG A 56 12.91 -7.01 6.96
CA ARG A 56 13.40 -8.16 6.19
C ARG A 56 12.42 -8.52 5.05
N ASP A 57 12.98 -9.07 3.97
CA ASP A 57 12.20 -9.48 2.79
C ASP A 57 11.79 -10.95 2.82
N ASP A 58 12.48 -11.78 3.60
CA ASP A 58 12.22 -13.20 3.66
C ASP A 58 10.85 -13.54 4.27
N ALA A 59 10.26 -14.61 3.80
CA ALA A 59 9.01 -15.12 4.34
C ALA A 59 9.24 -15.92 5.64
N PRO A 60 8.32 -15.89 6.59
CA PRO A 60 7.06 -15.15 6.54
C PRO A 60 7.26 -13.64 6.80
N ASN A 61 6.64 -12.79 5.98
CA ASN A 61 6.68 -11.35 6.16
C ASN A 61 5.36 -10.81 6.73
N HIS A 62 5.35 -9.54 7.12
CA HIS A 62 4.21 -8.89 7.77
C HIS A 62 3.08 -8.47 6.80
N ILE A 63 3.32 -8.51 5.48
CA ILE A 63 2.34 -8.12 4.47
C ILE A 63 1.55 -9.35 4.04
N LYS A 64 0.25 -9.33 4.27
CA LYS A 64 -0.65 -10.43 3.92
C LYS A 64 -1.63 -9.95 2.84
N ILE A 65 -1.36 -10.34 1.61
CA ILE A 65 -2.19 -10.08 0.44
C ILE A 65 -2.45 -11.38 -0.32
N ARG A 66 -3.48 -11.38 -1.16
CA ARG A 66 -3.61 -12.40 -2.19
C ARG A 66 -2.60 -12.08 -3.29
N LYS A 67 -1.94 -13.11 -3.82
CA LYS A 67 -0.97 -12.95 -4.87
C LYS A 67 -1.63 -12.48 -6.17
N GLU A 68 -2.71 -13.15 -6.54
CA GLU A 68 -3.52 -12.76 -7.69
C GLU A 68 -4.68 -11.88 -7.27
N VAL A 69 -4.73 -10.69 -7.80
CA VAL A 69 -5.77 -9.69 -7.50
C VAL A 69 -6.24 -8.98 -8.78
N PRO A 70 -7.44 -8.40 -8.77
CA PRO A 70 -7.88 -7.55 -9.88
C PRO A 70 -6.83 -6.45 -10.19
N ALA A 71 -6.59 -6.20 -11.47
CA ALA A 71 -5.58 -5.26 -11.93
C ALA A 71 -5.81 -3.84 -11.37
N GLU A 72 -7.07 -3.44 -11.23
CA GLU A 72 -7.44 -2.15 -10.63
C GLU A 72 -6.97 -2.05 -9.17
N LEU A 73 -7.13 -3.14 -8.41
CA LEU A 73 -6.70 -3.18 -7.02
C LEU A 73 -5.18 -3.15 -6.91
N ALA A 74 -4.48 -3.91 -7.75
CA ALA A 74 -3.03 -3.91 -7.81
C ALA A 74 -2.47 -2.52 -8.18
N LEU A 75 -3.09 -1.84 -9.12
CA LEU A 75 -2.74 -0.48 -9.51
C LEU A 75 -2.99 0.52 -8.37
N LEU A 76 -4.09 0.35 -7.62
CA LEU A 76 -4.35 1.17 -6.43
C LEU A 76 -3.22 0.98 -5.40
N TRP A 77 -2.85 -0.26 -5.08
CA TRP A 77 -1.77 -0.53 -4.11
C TRP A 77 -0.44 0.07 -4.55
N ARG A 78 -0.08 -0.08 -5.83
CA ARG A 78 1.11 0.52 -6.41
C ARG A 78 1.13 2.04 -6.26
N ASN A 79 -0.01 2.69 -6.51
CA ASN A 79 -0.08 4.16 -6.49
C ASN A 79 -0.19 4.74 -5.08
N MET A 80 -0.82 4.03 -4.14
CA MET A 80 -0.94 4.53 -2.77
C MET A 80 0.33 4.35 -1.94
N CYS A 81 1.16 3.34 -2.28
CA CYS A 81 2.36 3.03 -1.50
C CYS A 81 3.46 4.06 -1.73
N PRO A 82 3.94 4.77 -0.70
CA PRO A 82 5.04 5.74 -0.85
C PRO A 82 6.39 5.07 -1.06
N ALA A 83 6.53 3.80 -0.68
CA ALA A 83 7.78 3.08 -0.61
C ALA A 83 7.96 2.03 -1.72
N GLN A 84 7.06 2.04 -2.71
CA GLN A 84 7.14 1.11 -3.85
C GLN A 84 7.19 -0.38 -3.46
N VAL A 85 6.41 -0.75 -2.43
CA VAL A 85 6.36 -2.14 -1.93
C VAL A 85 5.65 -3.07 -2.92
N TYR A 86 4.67 -2.55 -3.65
CA TYR A 86 3.82 -3.33 -4.56
C TYR A 86 4.20 -3.02 -5.99
N GLU A 87 4.69 -4.02 -6.70
CA GLU A 87 5.13 -3.89 -8.08
C GLU A 87 4.27 -4.73 -9.01
N LEU A 88 4.06 -4.21 -10.20
CA LEU A 88 3.32 -4.89 -11.25
C LEU A 88 4.32 -5.46 -12.26
N PRO A 89 4.04 -6.64 -12.82
CA PRO A 89 4.82 -7.20 -13.91
C PRO A 89 4.92 -6.25 -15.11
N ASP A 90 6.02 -6.32 -15.85
CA ASP A 90 6.31 -5.40 -16.97
C ASP A 90 5.24 -5.47 -18.08
N ASP A 91 4.72 -6.64 -18.36
CA ASP A 91 3.65 -6.84 -19.35
C ASP A 91 2.35 -6.12 -18.96
N VAL A 92 2.08 -6.05 -17.66
CA VAL A 92 0.93 -5.29 -17.12
C VAL A 92 1.18 -3.79 -17.22
N LEU A 93 2.41 -3.35 -16.98
CA LEU A 93 2.80 -1.95 -17.14
C LEU A 93 2.73 -1.50 -18.59
N GLU A 94 3.12 -2.34 -19.56
CA GLU A 94 2.98 -2.05 -20.98
C GLU A 94 1.51 -1.90 -21.38
N LYS A 95 0.64 -2.83 -20.97
CA LYS A 95 -0.80 -2.71 -21.20
C LYS A 95 -1.39 -1.44 -20.60
N LEU A 96 -0.94 -1.07 -19.40
CA LEU A 96 -1.37 0.17 -18.74
C LEU A 96 -0.99 1.42 -19.55
N ASN A 97 0.16 1.42 -20.21
CA ASN A 97 0.62 2.50 -21.06
C ASN A 97 -0.19 2.59 -22.36
N ASN A 98 -0.67 1.47 -22.87
CA ASN A 98 -1.51 1.41 -24.08
C ASN A 98 -2.97 1.81 -23.82
N GLY A 99 -3.44 1.68 -22.60
CA GLY A 99 -4.77 2.07 -22.17
C GLY A 99 -5.29 1.24 -20.99
N ARG A 100 -5.96 1.90 -20.06
CA ARG A 100 -6.46 1.23 -18.85
C ARG A 100 -7.58 0.22 -19.12
N ASP A 101 -8.30 0.41 -20.20
CA ASP A 101 -9.42 -0.45 -20.58
C ASP A 101 -8.96 -1.89 -20.86
N GLU A 102 -7.71 -2.07 -21.29
CA GLU A 102 -7.12 -3.40 -21.50
C GLU A 102 -6.94 -4.21 -20.21
N LEU A 103 -6.91 -3.53 -19.08
CA LEU A 103 -6.73 -4.17 -17.75
C LEU A 103 -8.06 -4.43 -17.05
N ALA A 104 -9.15 -3.87 -17.54
CA ALA A 104 -10.45 -4.01 -16.89
C ALA A 104 -10.88 -5.48 -16.80
N GLY A 105 -11.19 -5.93 -15.59
CA GLY A 105 -11.61 -7.33 -15.34
C GLY A 105 -10.50 -8.37 -15.41
N THR A 106 -9.23 -7.98 -15.59
CA THR A 106 -8.10 -8.91 -15.53
C THR A 106 -7.56 -9.07 -14.12
N THR A 107 -6.92 -10.22 -13.86
CA THR A 107 -6.15 -10.45 -12.62
C THR A 107 -4.66 -10.39 -12.90
N VAL A 108 -3.91 -9.93 -11.93
CA VAL A 108 -2.46 -9.78 -12.01
C VAL A 108 -1.78 -10.35 -10.77
N ASP A 109 -0.57 -10.86 -10.97
CA ASP A 109 0.30 -11.30 -9.88
C ASP A 109 1.11 -10.09 -9.37
N VAL A 110 0.90 -9.72 -8.11
CA VAL A 110 1.59 -8.59 -7.50
C VAL A 110 2.87 -9.07 -6.82
N GLN A 111 3.98 -8.49 -7.23
CA GLN A 111 5.25 -8.67 -6.55
C GLN A 111 5.34 -7.71 -5.37
N ILE A 112 5.97 -8.15 -4.29
CA ILE A 112 6.13 -7.33 -3.09
C ILE A 112 7.59 -7.30 -2.65
N THR A 113 8.01 -6.11 -2.18
CA THR A 113 9.32 -5.87 -1.56
C THR A 113 9.11 -5.42 -0.12
N PRO A 114 8.95 -6.37 0.83
CA PRO A 114 8.60 -6.07 2.21
C PRO A 114 9.60 -5.18 2.95
N SER A 115 10.88 -5.24 2.60
CA SER A 115 11.94 -4.42 3.21
C SER A 115 11.70 -2.92 3.06
N ASN A 116 11.00 -2.50 2.02
CA ASN A 116 10.66 -1.10 1.78
C ASN A 116 9.45 -0.63 2.60
N CYS A 117 8.71 -1.55 3.24
CA CYS A 117 7.46 -1.22 3.91
C CYS A 117 7.68 -0.37 5.17
N VAL A 118 7.08 0.82 5.21
CA VAL A 118 7.10 1.73 6.37
C VAL A 118 5.95 1.47 7.37
N GLN A 119 5.21 0.39 7.18
CA GLN A 119 4.11 -0.06 8.05
C GLN A 119 3.01 0.99 8.28
N CYS A 120 2.72 1.82 7.30
CA CYS A 120 1.70 2.87 7.39
C CYS A 120 0.26 2.34 7.50
N GLY A 121 0.03 1.05 7.24
CA GLY A 121 -1.28 0.43 7.34
C GLY A 121 -2.24 0.70 6.18
N ALA A 122 -1.88 1.51 5.19
CA ALA A 122 -2.76 1.91 4.09
C ALA A 122 -3.36 0.72 3.31
N ILE A 123 -2.63 -0.38 3.19
CA ILE A 123 -3.09 -1.60 2.51
C ILE A 123 -4.34 -2.21 3.15
N THR A 124 -4.56 -1.95 4.44
CA THR A 124 -5.70 -2.53 5.18
C THR A 124 -7.04 -1.91 4.78
N ALA A 125 -7.03 -0.73 4.18
CA ALA A 125 -8.24 -0.08 3.69
C ALA A 125 -8.86 -0.84 2.50
N LYS A 126 -8.06 -1.57 1.73
CA LYS A 126 -8.54 -2.21 0.50
C LYS A 126 -7.82 -3.54 0.23
N GLY A 127 -8.37 -4.62 0.73
CA GLY A 127 -8.05 -5.99 0.32
C GLY A 127 -6.77 -6.61 0.87
N GLY A 128 -5.94 -5.86 1.60
CA GLY A 128 -4.75 -6.40 2.24
C GLY A 128 -4.80 -6.32 3.77
N ARG A 129 -3.81 -6.88 4.42
CA ARG A 129 -3.65 -6.83 5.87
C ARG A 129 -2.17 -6.75 6.23
N LEU A 130 -1.85 -5.96 7.25
CA LEU A 130 -0.58 -6.04 7.94
C LEU A 130 -0.71 -6.82 9.24
N THR A 131 0.27 -7.63 9.53
CA THR A 131 0.47 -8.25 10.85
C THR A 131 1.68 -7.60 11.52
N PRO A 132 1.85 -7.74 12.84
CA PRO A 132 3.16 -7.44 13.42
C PRO A 132 4.25 -8.23 12.70
N PRO A 133 5.45 -7.66 12.55
CA PRO A 133 6.56 -8.38 11.95
C PRO A 133 6.83 -9.70 12.69
N GLU A 134 7.13 -10.73 11.94
CA GLU A 134 7.48 -12.04 12.50
C GLU A 134 8.76 -11.93 13.32
N GLY A 135 8.83 -12.67 14.44
CA GLY A 135 10.00 -12.65 15.32
C GLY A 135 10.22 -11.34 16.09
N GLY A 136 9.22 -10.42 16.09
CA GLY A 136 9.33 -9.13 16.75
C GLY A 136 10.13 -8.09 15.96
N ASP A 137 10.51 -8.39 14.73
CA ASP A 137 11.18 -7.44 13.86
C ASP A 137 10.23 -6.30 13.49
N GLY A 138 10.72 -5.09 13.56
CA GLY A 138 10.03 -3.87 13.12
C GLY A 138 10.90 -3.10 12.14
N PRO A 139 10.41 -1.95 11.65
CA PRO A 139 11.24 -1.06 10.85
C PRO A 139 12.47 -0.65 11.64
N ASN A 140 13.62 -0.70 11.01
CA ASN A 140 14.87 -0.24 11.59
C ASN A 140 15.18 1.17 11.07
N TYR A 141 14.57 2.16 11.69
CA TYR A 141 14.78 3.56 11.34
C TYR A 141 16.18 4.01 11.79
N GLN A 142 16.94 4.57 10.88
CA GLN A 142 18.26 5.11 11.16
C GLN A 142 18.27 6.64 11.22
N ILE A 143 17.36 7.28 10.49
CA ILE A 143 17.22 8.72 10.42
C ILE A 143 15.73 9.05 10.57
N THR A 144 15.36 9.65 11.67
CA THR A 144 13.97 10.07 11.97
C THR A 144 13.93 11.52 12.42
#